data_b8734c4fbe9a0e1b4d552abed495ba5a
#
_entry.id   b8734c4fbe9a0e1b4d552abed495ba5a
#
_cell.length_a   1.000
_cell.length_b   1.000
_cell.length_c   1.000
_cell.angle_alpha   90.00
_cell.angle_beta   90.00
_cell.angle_gamma   90.00
#
_symmetry.space_group_name_H-M   'P 1'
#
loop_
_entity.id
_entity.type
_entity.pdbx_description
1 polymer ?
#
loop_
_entity_poly.entity_id
_entity_poly.type
_entity_poly.pdbx_seq_one_letter_code
_entity_poly.pdbx_strand_id
1 'polypeptide(L)'
;MKKSNFSSIESIIKTVKKNGMYILVDDESKHEEMENEGDLVISTSAVNPNHINFMAKHARGLICLAMDNAQSKKIGLTLASPINQSRSKTAFTYSIEAKKGVTTGISAYDRARTIKAASNKNAKKNDIVSPGHVFPVIARDGGVLVRAGHTEASVDISKLAKKNNSAVICEIMADDGKMATGKTLFNFAKKHKLKIGKIEDLIAYRLKKEKLIKLKKSSDIKVKNQKYKIKIYEN
;
A
#
# COMPACT_ATOMS: atom_id res chain seq x y z
N MET A 1 19.82 10.18 23.14
CA MET A 1 18.61 9.91 22.33
C MET A 1 18.57 8.40 22.02
N LYS A 2 17.54 7.67 22.47
CA LYS A 2 17.36 6.26 22.08
C LYS A 2 17.19 6.20 20.56
N LYS A 3 18.02 5.46 19.84
CA LYS A 3 17.86 5.22 18.40
C LYS A 3 16.48 4.60 18.19
N SER A 4 15.64 5.27 17.41
CA SER A 4 14.34 4.69 16.99
C SER A 4 14.63 3.38 16.24
N ASN A 5 13.92 2.32 16.59
CA ASN A 5 14.00 1.04 15.88
C ASN A 5 13.35 1.10 14.47
N PHE A 6 12.68 2.21 14.16
CA PHE A 6 12.03 2.44 12.87
C PHE A 6 12.98 3.13 11.88
N SER A 7 12.84 2.80 10.63
CA SER A 7 13.58 3.38 9.50
C SER A 7 12.86 4.61 8.97
N SER A 8 13.60 5.66 8.59
CA SER A 8 12.99 6.82 7.94
C SER A 8 12.34 6.44 6.60
N ILE A 9 11.35 7.22 6.16
CA ILE A 9 10.64 7.00 4.89
C ILE A 9 11.60 7.09 3.70
N GLU A 10 12.59 7.98 3.73
CA GLU A 10 13.64 8.03 2.70
C GLU A 10 14.43 6.73 2.61
N SER A 11 14.69 6.09 3.77
CA SER A 11 15.37 4.80 3.83
C SER A 11 14.52 3.68 3.26
N ILE A 12 13.20 3.69 3.51
CA ILE A 12 12.23 2.76 2.91
C ILE A 12 12.17 2.98 1.40
N ILE A 13 12.01 4.22 0.93
CA ILE A 13 11.99 4.55 -0.51
C ILE A 13 13.28 4.07 -1.20
N LYS A 14 14.46 4.24 -0.57
CA LYS A 14 15.72 3.72 -1.11
C LYS A 14 15.70 2.18 -1.21
N THR A 15 15.09 1.49 -0.26
CA THR A 15 14.92 0.02 -0.30
C THR A 15 14.06 -0.39 -1.49
N VAL A 16 12.91 0.26 -1.69
CA VAL A 16 11.99 -0.02 -2.81
C VAL A 16 12.65 0.27 -4.17
N LYS A 17 13.42 1.36 -4.29
CA LYS A 17 14.20 1.65 -5.51
C LYS A 17 15.15 0.52 -5.88
N LYS A 18 15.70 -0.18 -4.88
CA LYS A 18 16.58 -1.35 -5.04
C LYS A 18 15.81 -2.69 -5.14
N ASN A 19 14.50 -2.65 -5.33
CA ASN A 19 13.62 -3.82 -5.42
C ASN A 19 13.54 -4.65 -4.12
N GLY A 20 13.84 -4.06 -2.96
CA GLY A 20 13.78 -4.74 -1.66
C GLY A 20 12.40 -4.72 -1.04
N MET A 21 12.12 -5.78 -0.24
CA MET A 21 10.97 -5.83 0.67
C MET A 21 11.22 -4.96 1.91
N TYR A 22 10.14 -4.57 2.56
CA TYR A 22 10.15 -3.82 3.80
C TYR A 22 8.87 -4.12 4.60
N ILE A 23 8.80 -3.62 5.82
CA ILE A 23 7.62 -3.74 6.68
C ILE A 23 7.02 -2.35 6.87
N LEU A 24 5.70 -2.25 6.81
CA LEU A 24 4.92 -1.09 7.25
C LEU A 24 4.16 -1.46 8.51
N VAL A 25 4.08 -0.52 9.45
CA VAL A 25 3.24 -0.63 10.64
C VAL A 25 2.31 0.58 10.70
N ASP A 26 1.10 0.37 11.21
CA ASP A 26 0.19 1.43 11.55
C ASP A 26 0.51 2.05 12.92
N ASP A 27 -0.29 3.03 13.36
CA ASP A 27 0.01 3.82 14.55
C ASP A 27 -0.43 3.10 15.85
N GLU A 28 0.48 3.03 16.82
CA GLU A 28 0.25 2.47 18.15
C GLU A 28 -0.82 3.22 18.99
N SER A 29 -1.16 4.45 18.59
CA SER A 29 -1.99 5.34 19.42
C SER A 29 -3.48 5.28 19.14
N LYS A 30 -3.92 4.62 18.07
CA LYS A 30 -5.30 4.81 17.58
C LYS A 30 -6.38 3.98 18.23
N HIS A 31 -6.04 2.85 18.87
CA HIS A 31 -7.03 2.03 19.54
C HIS A 31 -6.34 1.13 20.57
N GLU A 32 -6.67 1.28 21.86
CA GLU A 32 -6.19 0.42 22.96
C GLU A 32 -6.55 -1.08 22.74
N GLU A 33 -7.48 -1.37 21.83
CA GLU A 33 -7.96 -2.72 21.52
C GLU A 33 -7.51 -3.26 20.16
N MET A 34 -6.76 -2.50 19.33
CA MET A 34 -6.26 -2.95 18.03
C MET A 34 -4.77 -3.26 18.10
N GLU A 35 -4.44 -4.50 17.78
CA GLU A 35 -3.06 -4.92 17.59
C GLU A 35 -2.44 -4.10 16.43
N ASN A 36 -1.27 -3.48 16.66
CA ASN A 36 -0.51 -2.77 15.64
C ASN A 36 0.01 -3.75 14.61
N GLU A 37 -0.71 -3.89 13.53
CA GLU A 37 -0.39 -4.82 12.47
C GLU A 37 0.83 -4.36 11.69
N GLY A 38 1.68 -5.30 11.33
CA GLY A 38 2.80 -5.09 10.44
C GLY A 38 2.64 -5.91 9.17
N ASP A 39 2.65 -5.24 8.01
CA ASP A 39 2.61 -5.89 6.70
C ASP A 39 3.99 -5.97 6.07
N LEU A 40 4.35 -7.14 5.52
CA LEU A 40 5.38 -7.26 4.51
C LEU A 40 4.91 -6.59 3.22
N VAL A 41 5.78 -5.77 2.63
CA VAL A 41 5.46 -5.02 1.42
C VAL A 41 6.56 -5.17 0.37
N ILE A 42 6.15 -5.32 -0.89
CA ILE A 42 7.04 -5.22 -2.05
C ILE A 42 6.31 -4.54 -3.21
N SER A 43 7.00 -3.65 -3.94
CA SER A 43 6.43 -3.09 -5.17
C SER A 43 6.22 -4.16 -6.23
N THR A 44 5.09 -4.13 -6.95
CA THR A 44 4.77 -5.13 -7.99
C THR A 44 5.79 -5.18 -9.12
N SER A 45 6.52 -4.09 -9.37
CA SER A 45 7.61 -4.06 -10.36
C SER A 45 8.77 -4.99 -10.01
N ALA A 46 8.93 -5.32 -8.72
CA ALA A 46 10.01 -6.17 -8.21
C ALA A 46 9.56 -7.59 -7.86
N VAL A 47 8.23 -7.84 -7.82
CA VAL A 47 7.68 -9.12 -7.36
C VAL A 47 8.15 -10.29 -8.24
N ASN A 48 8.46 -11.41 -7.58
CA ASN A 48 8.79 -12.68 -8.23
C ASN A 48 8.31 -13.84 -7.33
N PRO A 49 8.36 -15.10 -7.81
CA PRO A 49 7.90 -16.25 -7.03
C PRO A 49 8.55 -16.39 -5.66
N ASN A 50 9.84 -16.04 -5.52
CA ASN A 50 10.55 -16.14 -4.23
C ASN A 50 9.97 -15.18 -3.19
N HIS A 51 9.54 -13.97 -3.61
CA HIS A 51 8.90 -13.01 -2.71
C HIS A 51 7.54 -13.52 -2.24
N ILE A 52 6.72 -14.09 -3.13
CA ILE A 52 5.42 -14.66 -2.79
C ILE A 52 5.60 -15.87 -1.86
N ASN A 53 6.55 -16.76 -2.17
CA ASN A 53 6.87 -17.88 -1.30
C ASN A 53 7.37 -17.43 0.08
N PHE A 54 8.18 -16.36 0.13
CA PHE A 54 8.64 -15.77 1.39
C PHE A 54 7.47 -15.25 2.22
N MET A 55 6.54 -14.50 1.62
CA MET A 55 5.34 -14.00 2.28
C MET A 55 4.48 -15.16 2.81
N ALA A 56 4.18 -16.14 1.98
CA ALA A 56 3.37 -17.31 2.36
C ALA A 56 4.01 -18.11 3.50
N LYS A 57 5.34 -18.33 3.45
CA LYS A 57 6.07 -19.14 4.43
C LYS A 57 6.31 -18.41 5.75
N HIS A 58 6.65 -17.15 5.70
CA HIS A 58 7.17 -16.43 6.86
C HIS A 58 6.19 -15.39 7.42
N ALA A 59 5.43 -14.69 6.58
CA ALA A 59 4.41 -13.76 7.06
C ALA A 59 3.09 -14.48 7.39
N ARG A 60 2.65 -15.41 6.55
CA ARG A 60 1.48 -16.28 6.77
C ARG A 60 0.12 -15.57 6.70
N GLY A 61 0.09 -14.28 6.43
CA GLY A 61 -1.11 -13.49 6.21
C GLY A 61 -1.72 -13.68 4.82
N LEU A 62 -2.74 -12.90 4.51
CA LEU A 62 -3.37 -12.90 3.19
C LEU A 62 -2.52 -12.08 2.21
N ILE A 63 -2.08 -12.73 1.13
CA ILE A 63 -1.31 -12.03 0.09
C ILE A 63 -2.26 -11.20 -0.78
N CYS A 64 -2.23 -9.88 -0.59
CA CYS A 64 -3.08 -8.92 -1.27
C CYS A 64 -2.30 -8.11 -2.30
N LEU A 65 -2.99 -7.74 -3.39
CA LEU A 65 -2.47 -6.84 -4.41
C LEU A 65 -3.06 -5.44 -4.22
N ALA A 66 -2.34 -4.57 -3.53
CA ALA A 66 -2.71 -3.16 -3.41
C ALA A 66 -2.44 -2.42 -4.71
N MET A 67 -3.43 -1.68 -5.23
CA MET A 67 -3.29 -0.87 -6.45
C MET A 67 -4.13 0.39 -6.40
N ASP A 68 -3.78 1.37 -7.25
CA ASP A 68 -4.57 2.58 -7.36
C ASP A 68 -5.88 2.35 -8.16
N ASN A 69 -6.81 3.28 -7.99
CA ASN A 69 -8.12 3.24 -8.62
C ASN A 69 -8.03 3.26 -10.16
N ALA A 70 -7.04 3.94 -10.74
CA ALA A 70 -6.88 4.03 -12.19
C ALA A 70 -6.53 2.65 -12.78
N GLN A 71 -5.58 1.93 -12.19
CA GLN A 71 -5.20 0.60 -12.63
C GLN A 71 -6.34 -0.41 -12.42
N SER A 72 -7.04 -0.35 -11.27
CA SER A 72 -8.17 -1.25 -10.98
C SER A 72 -9.31 -1.11 -12.00
N LYS A 73 -9.68 0.13 -12.35
CA LYS A 73 -10.70 0.41 -13.37
C LYS A 73 -10.27 -0.09 -14.76
N LYS A 74 -9.00 0.11 -15.11
CA LYS A 74 -8.44 -0.30 -16.40
C LYS A 74 -8.57 -1.81 -16.65
N ILE A 75 -8.35 -2.62 -15.61
CA ILE A 75 -8.49 -4.07 -15.70
C ILE A 75 -9.89 -4.57 -15.30
N GLY A 76 -10.83 -3.66 -15.05
CA GLY A 76 -12.23 -3.97 -14.81
C GLY A 76 -12.52 -4.64 -13.46
N LEU A 77 -11.73 -4.32 -12.42
CA LEU A 77 -12.01 -4.83 -11.08
C LEU A 77 -13.26 -4.17 -10.49
N THR A 78 -14.06 -5.00 -9.84
CA THR A 78 -15.26 -4.57 -9.10
C THR A 78 -15.12 -4.94 -7.62
N LEU A 79 -15.69 -4.11 -6.73
CA LEU A 79 -15.70 -4.41 -5.31
C LEU A 79 -16.42 -5.73 -5.03
N ALA A 80 -15.89 -6.50 -4.08
CA ALA A 80 -16.47 -7.77 -3.66
C ALA A 80 -17.84 -7.61 -2.98
N SER A 81 -18.11 -6.41 -2.44
CA SER A 81 -19.41 -6.06 -1.89
C SER A 81 -19.76 -4.61 -2.26
N PRO A 82 -21.02 -4.33 -2.70
CA PRO A 82 -21.48 -2.97 -2.94
C PRO A 82 -21.52 -2.15 -1.65
N ILE A 83 -21.78 -2.80 -0.50
CA ILE A 83 -21.79 -2.19 0.83
C ILE A 83 -20.66 -2.80 1.64
N ASN A 84 -19.60 -2.03 1.85
CA ASN A 84 -18.48 -2.49 2.66
C ASN A 84 -18.78 -2.36 4.16
N GLN A 85 -19.02 -3.49 4.81
CA GLN A 85 -19.32 -3.59 6.25
C GLN A 85 -18.09 -3.96 7.09
N SER A 86 -16.91 -4.17 6.45
CA SER A 86 -15.69 -4.51 7.19
C SER A 86 -15.26 -3.38 8.12
N ARG A 87 -14.67 -3.73 9.29
CA ARG A 87 -14.25 -2.78 10.32
C ARG A 87 -13.29 -1.72 9.75
N SER A 88 -12.29 -2.13 9.01
CA SER A 88 -11.26 -1.27 8.41
C SER A 88 -11.68 -0.59 7.10
N LYS A 89 -12.86 -0.93 6.56
CA LYS A 89 -13.36 -0.42 5.26
C LYS A 89 -12.38 -0.62 4.11
N THR A 90 -11.51 -1.64 4.17
CA THR A 90 -10.60 -2.02 3.09
C THR A 90 -11.39 -2.38 1.83
N ALA A 91 -11.04 -1.77 0.71
CA ALA A 91 -11.77 -1.92 -0.54
C ALA A 91 -11.33 -3.19 -1.29
N PHE A 92 -11.71 -4.36 -0.77
CA PHE A 92 -11.52 -5.65 -1.44
C PHE A 92 -12.33 -5.72 -2.74
N THR A 93 -11.71 -6.29 -3.76
CA THR A 93 -12.38 -6.70 -4.99
C THR A 93 -12.60 -8.21 -4.99
N TYR A 94 -13.31 -8.72 -6.01
CA TYR A 94 -13.26 -10.16 -6.27
C TYR A 94 -11.81 -10.60 -6.48
N SER A 95 -11.49 -11.82 -6.01
CA SER A 95 -10.18 -12.42 -6.25
C SER A 95 -9.96 -12.69 -7.74
N ILE A 96 -8.70 -12.68 -8.16
CA ILE A 96 -8.32 -12.77 -9.57
C ILE A 96 -7.28 -13.84 -9.84
N GLU A 97 -7.23 -14.24 -11.12
CA GLU A 97 -6.20 -15.10 -11.69
C GLU A 97 -5.71 -14.51 -13.01
N ALA A 98 -4.44 -14.75 -13.39
CA ALA A 98 -4.00 -14.46 -14.75
C ALA A 98 -4.68 -15.41 -15.74
N LYS A 99 -5.20 -14.87 -16.83
CA LYS A 99 -5.88 -15.69 -17.87
C LYS A 99 -4.96 -16.71 -18.54
N LYS A 100 -3.64 -16.46 -18.56
CA LYS A 100 -2.64 -17.30 -19.22
C LYS A 100 -1.39 -17.47 -18.39
N GLY A 101 -0.77 -18.64 -18.50
CA GLY A 101 0.53 -18.94 -17.89
C GLY A 101 0.45 -19.23 -16.40
N VAL A 102 -0.67 -19.75 -15.94
CA VAL A 102 -0.92 -20.30 -14.61
C VAL A 102 -1.38 -21.74 -14.72
N THR A 103 -1.19 -22.52 -13.66
CA THR A 103 -1.69 -23.89 -13.53
C THR A 103 -2.94 -23.92 -12.64
N THR A 104 -2.81 -24.26 -11.37
CA THR A 104 -3.91 -24.24 -10.39
C THR A 104 -4.14 -22.88 -9.75
N GLY A 105 -3.23 -21.91 -9.97
CA GLY A 105 -3.34 -20.53 -9.49
C GLY A 105 -2.73 -20.29 -8.12
N ILE A 106 -2.72 -21.25 -7.21
CA ILE A 106 -2.29 -21.07 -5.81
C ILE A 106 -0.78 -21.04 -5.61
N SER A 107 0.02 -21.61 -6.53
CA SER A 107 1.46 -21.66 -6.37
C SER A 107 2.08 -20.26 -6.29
N ALA A 108 3.26 -20.14 -5.67
CA ALA A 108 3.98 -18.87 -5.63
C ALA A 108 4.31 -18.32 -7.06
N TYR A 109 4.50 -19.23 -8.00
CA TYR A 109 4.71 -18.90 -9.41
C TYR A 109 3.44 -18.33 -10.05
N ASP A 110 2.31 -18.98 -9.86
CA ASP A 110 1.03 -18.57 -10.43
C ASP A 110 0.56 -17.23 -9.85
N ARG A 111 0.65 -17.07 -8.51
CA ARG A 111 0.31 -15.80 -7.86
C ARG A 111 1.23 -14.66 -8.31
N ALA A 112 2.53 -14.89 -8.41
CA ALA A 112 3.46 -13.89 -8.95
C ALA A 112 3.14 -13.53 -10.42
N ARG A 113 2.74 -14.52 -11.22
CA ARG A 113 2.29 -14.34 -12.61
C ARG A 113 1.03 -13.48 -12.66
N THR A 114 0.04 -13.79 -11.84
CA THR A 114 -1.23 -13.06 -11.74
C THR A 114 -0.99 -11.61 -11.32
N ILE A 115 -0.17 -11.37 -10.29
CA ILE A 115 0.20 -10.03 -9.84
C ILE A 115 0.86 -9.24 -10.97
N LYS A 116 1.81 -9.84 -11.69
CA LYS A 116 2.47 -9.19 -12.83
C LYS A 116 1.51 -8.87 -13.96
N ALA A 117 0.59 -9.77 -14.30
CA ALA A 117 -0.43 -9.55 -15.31
C ALA A 117 -1.33 -8.37 -14.92
N ALA A 118 -1.88 -8.36 -13.70
CA ALA A 118 -2.78 -7.32 -13.23
C ALA A 118 -2.11 -5.94 -13.03
N SER A 119 -0.83 -5.90 -12.62
CA SER A 119 -0.09 -4.66 -12.36
C SER A 119 0.66 -4.10 -13.57
N ASN A 120 0.60 -4.76 -14.73
CA ASN A 120 1.23 -4.26 -15.94
C ASN A 120 0.55 -2.96 -16.40
N LYS A 121 1.36 -1.95 -16.73
CA LYS A 121 0.84 -0.67 -17.24
C LYS A 121 -0.01 -0.80 -18.51
N ASN A 122 0.19 -1.87 -19.28
CA ASN A 122 -0.57 -2.17 -20.51
C ASN A 122 -1.64 -3.25 -20.29
N ALA A 123 -1.89 -3.69 -19.05
CA ALA A 123 -2.89 -4.69 -18.73
C ALA A 123 -4.28 -4.28 -19.20
N LYS A 124 -5.04 -5.27 -19.66
CA LYS A 124 -6.44 -5.13 -20.11
C LYS A 124 -7.32 -6.04 -19.27
N LYS A 125 -8.63 -5.79 -19.31
CA LYS A 125 -9.63 -6.63 -18.62
C LYS A 125 -9.49 -8.12 -18.97
N ASN A 126 -9.14 -8.45 -20.20
CA ASN A 126 -9.01 -9.83 -20.68
C ASN A 126 -7.69 -10.53 -20.28
N ASP A 127 -6.78 -9.86 -19.57
CA ASP A 127 -5.53 -10.46 -19.08
C ASP A 127 -5.72 -11.19 -17.76
N ILE A 128 -6.84 -10.96 -17.08
CA ILE A 128 -7.21 -11.58 -15.81
C ILE A 128 -8.60 -12.22 -15.91
N VAL A 129 -8.85 -13.15 -15.02
CA VAL A 129 -10.16 -13.81 -14.78
C VAL A 129 -10.48 -13.78 -13.30
N SER A 130 -11.72 -14.00 -12.94
CA SER A 130 -12.22 -14.08 -11.56
C SER A 130 -13.19 -15.26 -11.46
N PRO A 131 -13.22 -16.01 -10.33
CA PRO A 131 -12.35 -15.85 -9.15
C PRO A 131 -10.93 -16.38 -9.37
N GLY A 132 -10.04 -16.20 -8.37
CA GLY A 132 -8.67 -16.69 -8.38
C GLY A 132 -8.02 -16.64 -6.99
N HIS A 133 -6.68 -16.69 -6.95
CA HIS A 133 -5.89 -16.84 -5.72
C HIS A 133 -5.09 -15.58 -5.34
N VAL A 134 -5.32 -14.45 -6.00
CA VAL A 134 -4.78 -13.14 -5.63
C VAL A 134 -5.95 -12.21 -5.28
N PHE A 135 -5.83 -11.47 -4.19
CA PHE A 135 -6.87 -10.62 -3.61
C PHE A 135 -6.51 -9.15 -3.82
N PRO A 136 -7.07 -8.47 -4.86
CA PRO A 136 -6.82 -7.05 -5.04
C PRO A 136 -7.55 -6.20 -4.01
N VAL A 137 -6.85 -5.15 -3.55
CA VAL A 137 -7.40 -4.10 -2.68
C VAL A 137 -7.12 -2.73 -3.30
N ILE A 138 -8.14 -1.88 -3.35
CA ILE A 138 -8.07 -0.59 -4.04
C ILE A 138 -7.71 0.51 -3.04
N ALA A 139 -6.59 1.19 -3.27
CA ALA A 139 -6.19 2.36 -2.50
C ALA A 139 -7.12 3.55 -2.78
N ARG A 140 -7.45 4.32 -1.75
CA ARG A 140 -8.20 5.57 -1.88
C ARG A 140 -7.39 6.59 -2.67
N ASP A 141 -8.05 7.34 -3.56
CA ASP A 141 -7.43 8.49 -4.21
C ASP A 141 -7.02 9.50 -3.13
N GLY A 142 -5.79 10.05 -3.24
CA GLY A 142 -5.15 10.83 -2.18
C GLY A 142 -4.24 10.01 -1.25
N GLY A 143 -4.34 8.67 -1.27
CA GLY A 143 -3.45 7.77 -0.54
C GLY A 143 -3.56 7.91 0.98
N VAL A 144 -2.43 7.83 1.70
CA VAL A 144 -2.40 7.90 3.18
C VAL A 144 -2.95 9.20 3.76
N LEU A 145 -3.04 10.27 2.97
CA LEU A 145 -3.62 11.55 3.42
C LEU A 145 -5.16 11.48 3.51
N VAL A 146 -5.79 10.48 2.87
CA VAL A 146 -7.24 10.24 2.91
C VAL A 146 -7.57 9.05 3.79
N ARG A 147 -6.78 7.98 3.73
CA ARG A 147 -6.93 6.80 4.58
C ARG A 147 -5.56 6.28 5.01
N ALA A 148 -5.29 6.35 6.32
CA ALA A 148 -4.04 5.88 6.93
C ALA A 148 -4.05 4.35 7.05
N GLY A 149 -3.95 3.62 5.92
CA GLY A 149 -3.95 2.16 5.88
C GLY A 149 -2.77 1.60 5.07
N HIS A 150 -2.43 0.32 5.29
CA HIS A 150 -1.35 -0.39 4.60
C HIS A 150 -1.54 -0.38 3.08
N THR A 151 -2.78 -0.48 2.59
CA THR A 151 -3.13 -0.41 1.16
C THR A 151 -2.64 0.89 0.55
N GLU A 152 -3.03 2.03 1.14
CA GLU A 152 -2.66 3.35 0.67
C GLU A 152 -1.15 3.60 0.80
N ALA A 153 -0.58 3.24 1.97
CA ALA A 153 0.83 3.44 2.27
C ALA A 153 1.76 2.69 1.30
N SER A 154 1.44 1.45 0.98
CA SER A 154 2.23 0.63 0.06
C SER A 154 2.22 1.17 -1.37
N VAL A 155 1.06 1.64 -1.84
CA VAL A 155 0.90 2.29 -3.14
C VAL A 155 1.65 3.63 -3.18
N ASP A 156 1.52 4.46 -2.15
CA ASP A 156 2.21 5.75 -2.06
C ASP A 156 3.73 5.61 -2.06
N ILE A 157 4.28 4.68 -1.27
CA ILE A 157 5.72 4.42 -1.24
C ILE A 157 6.21 3.92 -2.61
N SER A 158 5.43 3.08 -3.30
CA SER A 158 5.76 2.63 -4.65
C SER A 158 5.80 3.80 -5.63
N LYS A 159 4.84 4.73 -5.57
CA LYS A 159 4.82 5.97 -6.36
C LYS A 159 6.02 6.87 -6.04
N LEU A 160 6.31 7.11 -4.76
CA LEU A 160 7.45 7.90 -4.30
C LEU A 160 8.80 7.31 -4.73
N ALA A 161 8.87 5.98 -4.82
CA ALA A 161 10.03 5.29 -5.36
C ALA A 161 10.11 5.29 -6.89
N LYS A 162 9.15 5.90 -7.60
CA LYS A 162 9.00 5.89 -9.07
C LYS A 162 8.90 4.48 -9.64
N LYS A 163 8.16 3.62 -8.96
CA LYS A 163 7.78 2.26 -9.38
C LYS A 163 6.34 2.24 -9.91
N ASN A 164 5.76 1.05 -10.10
CA ASN A 164 4.34 0.91 -10.41
C ASN A 164 3.47 1.48 -9.28
N ASN A 165 2.26 1.93 -9.60
CA ASN A 165 1.27 2.40 -8.62
C ASN A 165 0.58 1.23 -7.92
N SER A 166 1.36 0.23 -7.52
CA SER A 166 0.87 -0.98 -6.89
C SER A 166 1.96 -1.69 -6.09
N ALA A 167 1.54 -2.45 -5.09
CA ALA A 167 2.41 -3.24 -4.23
C ALA A 167 1.72 -4.55 -3.84
N VAL A 168 2.49 -5.54 -3.43
CA VAL A 168 1.99 -6.72 -2.74
C VAL A 168 2.18 -6.49 -1.26
N ILE A 169 1.14 -6.74 -0.49
CA ILE A 169 1.12 -6.64 0.98
C ILE A 169 0.70 -7.99 1.57
N CYS A 170 1.19 -8.28 2.76
CA CYS A 170 0.85 -9.50 3.48
C CYS A 170 1.09 -9.28 4.97
N GLU A 171 0.08 -9.48 5.79
CA GLU A 171 0.15 -9.34 7.23
C GLU A 171 1.16 -10.33 7.82
N ILE A 172 1.88 -9.90 8.87
CA ILE A 172 2.84 -10.75 9.58
C ILE A 172 2.18 -11.32 10.83
N MET A 173 2.07 -12.64 10.86
CA MET A 173 1.50 -13.37 11.99
C MET A 173 2.58 -13.92 12.91
N ALA A 174 2.33 -13.92 14.21
CA ALA A 174 3.13 -14.58 15.24
C ALA A 174 2.93 -16.12 15.20
N ASP A 175 3.81 -16.87 15.88
CA ASP A 175 3.78 -18.34 15.83
C ASP A 175 2.53 -18.95 16.45
N ASP A 176 1.86 -18.23 17.35
CA ASP A 176 0.58 -18.60 17.95
C ASP A 176 -0.65 -18.30 17.07
N GLY A 177 -0.43 -17.75 15.86
CA GLY A 177 -1.50 -17.41 14.92
C GLY A 177 -2.10 -16.00 15.12
N LYS A 178 -1.67 -15.25 16.13
CA LYS A 178 -2.05 -13.85 16.30
C LYS A 178 -1.22 -12.93 15.40
N MET A 179 -1.61 -11.67 15.35
CA MET A 179 -0.80 -10.66 14.65
C MET A 179 0.56 -10.47 15.35
N ALA A 180 1.63 -10.35 14.55
CA ALA A 180 2.96 -10.03 15.10
C ALA A 180 3.03 -8.56 15.45
N THR A 181 3.13 -8.24 16.74
CA THR A 181 3.19 -6.87 17.25
C THR A 181 4.49 -6.61 18.04
N GLY A 182 4.81 -5.36 18.31
CA GLY A 182 5.88 -4.94 19.21
C GLY A 182 7.18 -5.72 19.00
N LYS A 183 7.69 -6.37 20.07
CA LYS A 183 8.96 -7.11 20.06
C LYS A 183 8.99 -8.26 19.04
N THR A 184 7.87 -8.94 18.82
CA THR A 184 7.76 -10.05 17.85
C THR A 184 8.02 -9.56 16.45
N LEU A 185 7.42 -8.43 16.06
CA LEU A 185 7.60 -7.80 14.76
C LEU A 185 9.05 -7.32 14.56
N PHE A 186 9.66 -6.69 15.57
CA PHE A 186 11.07 -6.28 15.49
C PHE A 186 12.03 -7.48 15.37
N ASN A 187 11.75 -8.58 16.08
CA ASN A 187 12.54 -9.80 15.96
C ASN A 187 12.42 -10.41 14.56
N PHE A 188 11.22 -10.41 13.98
CA PHE A 188 10.99 -10.83 12.60
C PHE A 188 11.80 -9.98 11.62
N ALA A 189 11.71 -8.66 11.73
CA ALA A 189 12.46 -7.73 10.90
C ALA A 189 13.98 -7.94 11.01
N LYS A 190 14.50 -8.11 12.21
CA LYS A 190 15.93 -8.38 12.47
C LYS A 190 16.36 -9.71 11.84
N LYS A 191 15.59 -10.78 12.07
CA LYS A 191 15.85 -12.14 11.52
C LYS A 191 15.97 -12.11 10.00
N HIS A 192 15.08 -11.37 9.34
CA HIS A 192 15.00 -11.31 7.88
C HIS A 192 15.70 -10.08 7.27
N LYS A 193 16.42 -9.28 8.08
CA LYS A 193 17.14 -8.08 7.66
C LYS A 193 16.26 -7.07 6.92
N LEU A 194 15.01 -6.92 7.37
CA LEU A 194 14.02 -6.01 6.80
C LEU A 194 13.99 -4.68 7.56
N LYS A 195 13.68 -3.61 6.86
CA LYS A 195 13.41 -2.30 7.44
C LYS A 195 11.95 -2.19 7.82
N ILE A 196 11.68 -1.47 8.91
CA ILE A 196 10.32 -1.16 9.36
C ILE A 196 10.10 0.35 9.23
N GLY A 197 9.04 0.77 8.54
CA GLY A 197 8.57 2.14 8.45
C GLY A 197 7.18 2.28 9.07
N LYS A 198 6.86 3.47 9.59
CA LYS A 198 5.54 3.82 10.11
C LYS A 198 4.68 4.51 9.04
N ILE A 199 3.39 4.23 9.02
CA ILE A 199 2.42 4.94 8.17
C ILE A 199 2.31 6.41 8.59
N GLU A 200 2.37 6.69 9.90
CA GLU A 200 2.41 8.05 10.45
C GLU A 200 3.57 8.87 9.90
N ASP A 201 4.78 8.30 9.87
CA ASP A 201 5.97 8.96 9.31
C ASP A 201 5.79 9.24 7.80
N LEU A 202 5.09 8.36 7.07
CA LEU A 202 4.79 8.57 5.66
C LEU A 202 3.80 9.73 5.47
N ILE A 203 2.79 9.84 6.32
CA ILE A 203 1.85 10.98 6.31
C ILE A 203 2.63 12.28 6.54
N ALA A 204 3.46 12.35 7.59
CA ALA A 204 4.28 13.51 7.90
C ALA A 204 5.25 13.86 6.75
N TYR A 205 5.86 12.82 6.14
CA TYR A 205 6.74 12.99 4.98
C TYR A 205 6.02 13.60 3.79
N ARG A 206 4.81 13.11 3.42
CA ARG A 206 4.02 13.62 2.31
C ARG A 206 3.56 15.05 2.56
N LEU A 207 3.01 15.34 3.76
CA LEU A 207 2.62 16.71 4.16
C LEU A 207 3.75 17.71 4.04
N LYS A 208 4.99 17.31 4.36
CA LYS A 208 6.19 18.17 4.27
C LYS A 208 6.69 18.35 2.85
N LYS A 209 6.57 17.34 1.97
CA LYS A 209 7.20 17.32 0.63
C LYS A 209 6.27 17.68 -0.50
N GLU A 210 4.97 17.45 -0.35
CA GLU A 210 3.99 17.67 -1.42
C GLU A 210 3.34 19.06 -1.28
N LYS A 211 3.15 19.72 -2.41
CA LYS A 211 2.32 20.95 -2.49
C LYS A 211 0.87 20.50 -2.62
N LEU A 212 0.17 20.37 -1.49
CA LEU A 212 -1.21 19.90 -1.44
C LEU A 212 -2.22 20.93 -1.91
N ILE A 213 -1.83 22.20 -1.95
CA ILE A 213 -2.69 23.29 -2.40
C ILE A 213 -2.04 24.05 -3.57
N LYS A 214 -2.85 24.42 -4.56
CA LYS A 214 -2.44 25.24 -5.71
C LYS A 214 -3.19 26.56 -5.68
N LEU A 215 -2.47 27.67 -5.86
CA LEU A 215 -3.11 28.98 -6.04
C LEU A 215 -3.88 28.96 -7.36
N LYS A 216 -5.21 29.05 -7.30
CA LYS A 216 -6.10 29.05 -8.46
C LYS A 216 -6.36 30.45 -8.99
N LYS A 217 -6.55 31.41 -8.09
CA LYS A 217 -6.85 32.79 -8.43
C LYS A 217 -6.32 33.76 -7.37
N SER A 218 -5.82 34.91 -7.79
CA SER A 218 -5.51 36.01 -6.90
C SER A 218 -6.15 37.31 -7.48
N SER A 219 -6.81 38.07 -6.64
CA SER A 219 -7.48 39.31 -7.02
C SER A 219 -7.30 40.37 -5.92
N ASP A 220 -7.06 41.59 -6.30
CA ASP A 220 -7.07 42.72 -5.37
C ASP A 220 -8.49 43.27 -5.28
N ILE A 221 -8.97 43.52 -4.09
CA ILE A 221 -10.28 44.09 -3.81
C ILE A 221 -10.14 45.33 -2.91
N LYS A 222 -11.04 46.27 -3.02
CA LYS A 222 -11.12 47.46 -2.17
C LYS A 222 -12.41 47.39 -1.36
N VAL A 223 -12.31 47.40 -0.04
CA VAL A 223 -13.45 47.40 0.87
C VAL A 223 -13.29 48.59 1.82
N LYS A 224 -14.25 49.50 1.88
CA LYS A 224 -14.23 50.68 2.77
C LYS A 224 -12.88 51.41 2.75
N ASN A 225 -12.36 51.74 1.57
CA ASN A 225 -11.07 52.40 1.35
C ASN A 225 -9.79 51.64 1.73
N GLN A 226 -9.89 50.39 2.16
CA GLN A 226 -8.74 49.48 2.39
C GLN A 226 -8.57 48.50 1.25
N LYS A 227 -7.31 48.22 0.86
CA LYS A 227 -6.96 47.25 -0.17
C LYS A 227 -6.70 45.92 0.45
N TYR A 228 -7.32 44.88 -0.10
CA TYR A 228 -7.15 43.48 0.31
C TYR A 228 -6.75 42.64 -0.90
N LYS A 229 -5.95 41.60 -0.66
CA LYS A 229 -5.63 40.59 -1.67
C LYS A 229 -6.34 39.26 -1.31
N ILE A 230 -7.30 38.83 -2.14
CA ILE A 230 -7.95 37.55 -2.03
C ILE A 230 -7.12 36.54 -2.81
N LYS A 231 -6.80 35.39 -2.17
CA LYS A 231 -6.18 34.24 -2.81
C LYS A 231 -7.07 33.01 -2.64
N ILE A 232 -7.44 32.41 -3.75
CA ILE A 232 -8.24 31.19 -3.80
C ILE A 232 -7.29 30.04 -4.09
N TYR A 233 -7.29 29.04 -3.21
CA TYR A 233 -6.49 27.82 -3.37
C TYR A 233 -7.42 26.65 -3.67
N GLU A 234 -6.90 25.68 -4.43
CA GLU A 234 -7.55 24.41 -4.76
C GLU A 234 -6.68 23.28 -4.17
N ASN A 235 -7.36 22.31 -3.55
CA ASN A 235 -6.74 21.10 -3.01
C ASN A 235 -6.99 19.92 -3.98
#